data_a4038136cec771705f98054dc9979d17
#
_entry.id   a4038136cec771705f98054dc9979d17
#
_cell.length_a   1.000
_cell.length_b   1.000
_cell.length_c   1.000
_cell.angle_alpha   90.00
_cell.angle_beta   90.00
_cell.angle_gamma   90.00
#
_symmetry.space_group_name_H-M   'P 1'
#
loop_
_entity.id
_entity.type
_entity.pdbx_description
1 polymer ?
#
loop_
_entity_poly.entity_id
_entity_poly.type
_entity_poly.pdbx_seq_one_letter_code
_entity_poly.pdbx_strand_id
1 'polypeptide(L)' 'MSAESLAGLVLSGLALAYLLFALLKPEKL' A
#
# COMPACT_ATOMS: atom_id res chain seq x y z
N MET A 1 9.81 -18.34 0.58
CA MET A 1 8.65 -17.50 0.30
C MET A 1 8.00 -17.93 -0.98
N SER A 2 6.72 -18.05 -0.96
CA SER A 2 6.00 -18.45 -2.16
C SER A 2 5.45 -17.20 -2.84
N ALA A 3 4.95 -17.38 -4.04
CA ALA A 3 4.39 -16.25 -4.78
C ALA A 3 3.22 -15.64 -4.04
N GLU A 4 2.49 -16.47 -3.32
CA GLU A 4 1.36 -15.98 -2.57
C GLU A 4 1.81 -15.03 -1.47
N SER A 5 2.83 -15.40 -0.74
CA SER A 5 3.34 -14.54 0.32
C SER A 5 3.91 -13.25 -0.25
N LEU A 6 4.58 -13.37 -1.38
CA LEU A 6 5.16 -12.21 -2.01
C LEU A 6 4.07 -11.25 -2.48
N ALA A 7 3.01 -11.79 -3.06
CA ALA A 7 1.91 -10.96 -3.52
C ALA A 7 1.27 -10.23 -2.36
N GLY A 8 1.07 -10.92 -1.24
CA GLY A 8 0.50 -10.28 -0.07
C GLY A 8 1.37 -9.17 0.47
N LEU A 9 2.68 -9.38 0.44
CA LEU A 9 3.60 -8.38 0.93
C LEU A 9 3.55 -7.13 0.05
N VAL A 10 3.53 -7.32 -1.25
CA VAL A 10 3.49 -6.19 -2.17
C VAL A 10 2.18 -5.42 -2.00
N LEU A 11 1.07 -6.14 -1.91
CA LEU A 11 -0.21 -5.48 -1.75
C LEU A 11 -0.28 -4.71 -0.43
N SER A 12 0.27 -5.28 0.62
CA SER A 12 0.27 -4.61 1.91
C SER A 12 1.10 -3.34 1.84
N GLY A 13 2.25 -3.40 1.20
CA GLY A 13 3.09 -2.23 1.05
C GLY A 13 2.40 -1.14 0.27
N LEU A 14 1.71 -1.51 -0.80
CA LEU A 14 0.99 -0.54 -1.60
C LEU A 14 -0.13 0.11 -0.81
N ALA A 15 -0.84 -0.69 -0.02
CA ALA A 15 -1.93 -0.17 0.79
C ALA A 15 -1.42 0.82 1.82
N LEU A 16 -0.30 0.49 2.45
CA LEU A 16 0.28 1.37 3.45
C LEU A 16 0.76 2.67 2.81
N ALA A 17 1.39 2.57 1.67
CA ALA A 17 1.87 3.75 0.98
C ALA A 17 0.70 4.64 0.57
N TYR A 18 -0.40 4.03 0.16
CA TYR A 18 -1.56 4.79 -0.23
C TYR A 18 -2.14 5.54 0.98
N LEU A 19 -2.17 4.87 2.12
CA LEU A 19 -2.69 5.51 3.33
C LEU A 19 -1.81 6.70 3.74
N LEU A 20 -0.51 6.53 3.62
CA LEU A 20 0.39 7.62 3.95
C LEU A 20 0.16 8.81 3.02
N PHE A 21 -0.02 8.53 1.75
CA PHE A 21 -0.26 9.58 0.79
C PHE A 21 -1.56 10.30 1.11
N ALA A 22 -2.57 9.57 1.50
CA ALA A 22 -3.86 10.15 1.83
C ALA A 22 -3.76 11.08 3.02
N LEU A 23 -2.88 10.76 3.95
CA LEU A 23 -2.69 11.61 5.12
C LEU A 23 -1.93 12.87 4.76
N LEU A 24 -0.96 12.76 3.85
CA LEU A 24 -0.19 13.92 3.47
C LEU A 24 -0.98 14.84 2.54
N LYS A 25 -1.75 14.29 1.64
CA LYS A 25 -2.57 15.08 0.74
C LYS A 25 -3.98 14.54 0.71
N PRO A 26 -4.73 14.77 1.74
CA PRO A 26 -6.09 14.25 1.83
C PRO A 26 -7.02 14.83 0.78
N GLU A 27 -6.76 16.01 0.30
CA GLU A 27 -7.62 16.58 -0.68
C GLU A 27 -7.13 16.30 -2.06
N LYS A 28 -6.72 15.14 -2.36
CA LYS A 28 -6.27 14.84 -3.60
C LYS A 28 -7.31 14.91 -4.68
N LEU A 29 -8.38 14.64 -4.67
CA LEU A 29 -9.35 14.71 -5.66
C LEU A 29 -9.13 15.58 -6.81
#